data_30f5dedb63683c1409c6427f05f49586
#
_entry.id   30f5dedb63683c1409c6427f05f49586
#
_cell.length_a   1.000
_cell.length_b   1.000
_cell.length_c   1.000
_cell.angle_alpha   90.00
_cell.angle_beta   90.00
_cell.angle_gamma   90.00
#
_symmetry.space_group_name_H-M   'P 1'
#
loop_
_entity.id
_entity.type
_entity.pdbx_description
1 polymer ?
#
loop_
_entity_poly.entity_id
_entity_poly.type
_entity_poly.pdbx_seq_one_letter_code
_entity_poly.pdbx_strand_id
1 'polypeptide(L)'
;MTDFNGTGPSTTQGRARGTADARAARDLAVAASGIGTFDWDLLTGTLFWDERLIEMFGYDPSAFDQTIEAFNARLHPDDVPRVSALLREAIATGGRFQDEYRVLLPGGGHRWLATRGRALSDEHGTTVRLVGAAWDSVSHGVRMQSELTGPRERLLSRISERLGSTQHAGEAVRRLSRLVVPEIADWCVVTLIDDDQAAGSRRGVRTTASWHTDPTLRAIANSYGQAQLSAPNDDPFLRRALRTGQTQVLSRNATEETLSLLSPGPMRDLITRLAPESLAMLPLPGPAGPVGMITIANGAARGPLTSEQLATAGHVAARAGLVLGNARLYRQQRGLAEGFQRSLLTEPPQSDAVQIVVRYVPAAQAAEVGGDWYDAFCRPDGAMTLVIGDVVGHDTQAAAAMGQIRSTVRTVGAESDDGPADLLRRVDRVLNTLQTGILATSIVAQLETTSDGRTAGVTRLRWSNAGHPPPAMITAKGRVQLLTAAHTDLLLGVDHDAPRRESLVTLDPDAVLLLYTDGLVERRDQDLDDGLDRLQRTLTDLAGLDLDDLCDELLTRMVPAGPDDDIALLAVRLSPT
;
A
#
# COMPACT_ATOMS: atom_id res chain seq x y z
N MET A 1 -35.14 25.17 54.88
CA MET A 1 -35.94 23.95 54.62
C MET A 1 -36.21 23.91 53.12
N THR A 2 -35.63 23.09 52.33
CA THR A 2 -35.12 21.71 52.37
C THR A 2 -33.98 21.55 51.35
N ASP A 3 -32.93 20.86 51.79
CA ASP A 3 -31.81 20.37 51.01
C ASP A 3 -32.26 19.43 49.87
N PHE A 4 -31.58 19.53 48.73
CA PHE A 4 -31.42 18.42 47.81
C PHE A 4 -29.96 18.32 47.32
N ASN A 5 -29.24 17.45 48.02
CA ASN A 5 -27.98 16.87 47.53
C ASN A 5 -28.28 15.89 46.40
N GLY A 6 -27.68 16.11 45.24
CA GLY A 6 -27.69 15.21 44.11
C GLY A 6 -26.29 14.96 43.60
N THR A 7 -25.61 13.93 44.15
CA THR A 7 -24.35 13.37 43.67
C THR A 7 -24.52 12.81 42.26
N GLY A 8 -23.85 13.43 41.27
CA GLY A 8 -23.73 12.89 39.94
C GLY A 8 -22.76 11.68 39.89
N PRO A 9 -23.00 10.69 39.03
CA PRO A 9 -22.17 9.49 38.96
C PRO A 9 -20.80 9.77 38.29
N SER A 10 -19.78 9.19 38.88
CA SER A 10 -18.39 9.33 38.58
C SER A 10 -18.00 8.99 37.13
N THR A 11 -17.23 9.85 36.51
CA THR A 11 -16.59 9.76 35.18
C THR A 11 -15.58 8.60 35.01
N THR A 12 -15.41 7.74 36.02
CA THR A 12 -14.46 6.61 35.99
C THR A 12 -15.03 5.34 35.34
N GLN A 13 -16.35 5.18 35.25
CA GLN A 13 -16.98 3.99 34.63
C GLN A 13 -17.05 4.05 33.09
N GLY A 14 -17.00 5.21 32.48
CA GLY A 14 -17.00 5.37 31.02
C GLY A 14 -15.66 4.98 30.36
N ARG A 15 -14.54 5.32 31.02
CA ARG A 15 -13.19 4.96 30.52
C ARG A 15 -12.89 3.46 30.59
N ALA A 16 -13.41 2.76 31.61
CA ALA A 16 -13.19 1.32 31.77
C ALA A 16 -14.00 0.48 30.75
N ARG A 17 -15.17 0.95 30.29
CA ARG A 17 -15.97 0.27 29.25
C ARG A 17 -15.35 0.42 27.86
N GLY A 18 -14.90 1.62 27.47
CA GLY A 18 -14.28 1.83 26.14
C GLY A 18 -12.99 1.06 25.94
N THR A 19 -12.18 0.86 26.99
CA THR A 19 -10.96 0.04 26.93
C THR A 19 -11.26 -1.45 26.90
N ALA A 20 -12.36 -1.91 27.51
CA ALA A 20 -12.78 -3.32 27.46
C ALA A 20 -13.34 -3.68 26.07
N ASP A 21 -14.14 -2.81 25.48
CA ASP A 21 -14.72 -3.01 24.14
C ASP A 21 -13.65 -2.97 23.04
N ALA A 22 -12.67 -2.06 23.13
CA ALA A 22 -11.54 -2.01 22.21
C ALA A 22 -10.62 -3.25 22.34
N ARG A 23 -10.46 -3.77 23.56
CA ARG A 23 -9.71 -5.00 23.81
C ARG A 23 -10.44 -6.22 23.25
N ALA A 24 -11.77 -6.32 23.45
CA ALA A 24 -12.60 -7.38 22.91
C ALA A 24 -12.63 -7.38 21.37
N ALA A 25 -12.73 -6.20 20.75
CA ALA A 25 -12.67 -6.07 19.29
C ALA A 25 -11.31 -6.47 18.71
N ARG A 26 -10.21 -6.14 19.42
CA ARG A 26 -8.85 -6.52 19.06
C ARG A 26 -8.65 -8.03 19.18
N ASP A 27 -9.12 -8.64 20.26
CA ASP A 27 -9.03 -10.07 20.52
C ASP A 27 -9.85 -10.86 19.48
N LEU A 28 -11.00 -10.33 19.05
CA LEU A 28 -11.83 -10.92 17.98
C LEU A 28 -11.15 -10.85 16.61
N ALA A 29 -10.47 -9.74 16.29
CA ALA A 29 -9.74 -9.56 15.04
C ALA A 29 -8.52 -10.49 14.96
N VAL A 30 -7.79 -10.66 16.07
CA VAL A 30 -6.66 -11.59 16.19
C VAL A 30 -7.14 -13.04 16.06
N ALA A 31 -8.23 -13.40 16.72
CA ALA A 31 -8.81 -14.76 16.63
C ALA A 31 -9.26 -15.10 15.19
N ALA A 32 -9.83 -14.12 14.46
CA ALA A 32 -10.27 -14.30 13.07
C ALA A 32 -9.09 -14.47 12.07
N SER A 33 -7.90 -13.98 12.41
CA SER A 33 -6.70 -14.03 11.54
C SER A 33 -5.96 -15.38 11.56
N GLY A 34 -6.34 -16.31 12.44
CA GLY A 34 -5.63 -17.57 12.63
C GLY A 34 -4.26 -17.45 13.33
N ILE A 35 -4.00 -16.31 13.99
CA ILE A 35 -2.78 -15.99 14.73
C ILE A 35 -3.03 -16.25 16.21
N GLY A 36 -2.11 -16.97 16.88
CA GLY A 36 -2.09 -17.12 18.33
C GLY A 36 -1.05 -16.19 18.95
N THR A 37 -1.28 -15.72 20.17
CA THR A 37 -0.39 -14.78 20.87
C THR A 37 0.14 -15.36 22.18
N PHE A 38 1.36 -14.95 22.57
CA PHE A 38 1.98 -15.32 23.82
C PHE A 38 2.58 -14.12 24.54
N ASP A 39 2.65 -14.26 25.85
CA ASP A 39 3.24 -13.29 26.76
C ASP A 39 3.94 -14.05 27.90
N TRP A 40 5.27 -14.03 27.91
CA TRP A 40 6.09 -14.73 28.90
C TRP A 40 6.71 -13.73 29.87
N ASP A 41 6.25 -13.75 31.09
CA ASP A 41 6.81 -12.99 32.20
C ASP A 41 8.03 -13.72 32.77
N LEU A 42 9.22 -13.17 32.56
CA LEU A 42 10.48 -13.77 32.99
C LEU A 42 10.75 -13.65 34.50
N LEU A 43 10.03 -12.72 35.19
CA LEU A 43 10.17 -12.55 36.64
C LEU A 43 9.36 -13.59 37.40
N THR A 44 8.14 -13.86 36.93
CA THR A 44 7.24 -14.85 37.55
C THR A 44 7.37 -16.24 36.95
N GLY A 45 7.95 -16.35 35.77
CA GLY A 45 8.01 -17.57 34.97
C GLY A 45 6.70 -17.93 34.26
N THR A 46 5.64 -17.11 34.41
CA THR A 46 4.32 -17.38 33.85
C THR A 46 4.29 -17.14 32.34
N LEU A 47 3.82 -18.14 31.57
CA LEU A 47 3.66 -18.08 30.13
C LEU A 47 2.17 -18.05 29.76
N PHE A 48 1.66 -16.88 29.45
CA PHE A 48 0.28 -16.72 28.97
C PHE A 48 0.19 -16.98 27.48
N TRP A 49 -0.77 -17.83 27.06
CA TRP A 49 -1.16 -18.06 25.67
C TRP A 49 -2.65 -17.76 25.49
N ASP A 50 -3.02 -17.24 24.33
CA ASP A 50 -4.44 -17.18 23.98
C ASP A 50 -4.98 -18.58 23.57
N GLU A 51 -6.31 -18.73 23.53
CA GLU A 51 -6.94 -20.00 23.19
C GLU A 51 -6.47 -20.56 21.86
N ARG A 52 -6.24 -19.68 20.89
CA ARG A 52 -5.77 -20.07 19.56
C ARG A 52 -4.39 -20.70 19.58
N LEU A 53 -3.45 -20.12 20.32
CA LEU A 53 -2.11 -20.68 20.46
C LEU A 53 -2.11 -22.03 21.20
N ILE A 54 -2.94 -22.13 22.24
CA ILE A 54 -3.12 -23.40 22.99
C ILE A 54 -3.60 -24.51 22.05
N GLU A 55 -4.62 -24.22 21.20
CA GLU A 55 -5.11 -25.16 20.19
C GLU A 55 -4.03 -25.53 19.14
N MET A 56 -3.23 -24.55 18.72
CA MET A 56 -2.17 -24.80 17.73
C MET A 56 -1.11 -25.77 18.25
N PHE A 57 -0.83 -25.75 19.56
CA PHE A 57 0.04 -26.71 20.23
C PHE A 57 -0.65 -28.02 20.59
N GLY A 58 -1.96 -28.15 20.33
CA GLY A 58 -2.74 -29.34 20.61
C GLY A 58 -2.98 -29.59 22.09
N TYR A 59 -3.00 -28.55 22.90
CA TYR A 59 -3.44 -28.58 24.29
C TYR A 59 -4.94 -28.33 24.40
N ASP A 60 -5.54 -28.84 25.47
CA ASP A 60 -6.88 -28.42 25.90
C ASP A 60 -6.74 -27.09 26.66
N PRO A 61 -7.49 -26.02 26.29
CA PRO A 61 -7.42 -24.73 26.96
C PRO A 61 -7.62 -24.80 28.49
N SER A 62 -8.43 -25.76 28.97
CA SER A 62 -8.69 -25.98 30.39
C SER A 62 -7.56 -26.71 31.13
N ALA A 63 -6.62 -27.33 30.41
CA ALA A 63 -5.55 -28.16 30.95
C ALA A 63 -4.15 -27.60 30.72
N PHE A 64 -4.04 -26.41 30.09
CA PHE A 64 -2.74 -25.77 29.84
C PHE A 64 -2.20 -25.11 31.13
N ASP A 65 -1.00 -25.50 31.52
CA ASP A 65 -0.38 -25.13 32.82
C ASP A 65 0.36 -23.78 32.81
N GLN A 66 0.37 -23.06 31.69
CA GLN A 66 0.98 -21.73 31.53
C GLN A 66 2.49 -21.67 31.86
N THR A 67 3.22 -22.75 31.59
CA THR A 67 4.65 -22.86 31.87
C THR A 67 5.49 -22.96 30.60
N ILE A 68 6.78 -22.59 30.71
CA ILE A 68 7.73 -22.76 29.60
C ILE A 68 8.04 -24.25 29.35
N GLU A 69 7.86 -25.08 30.35
CA GLU A 69 7.99 -26.54 30.27
C GLU A 69 6.94 -27.15 29.32
N ALA A 70 5.71 -26.63 29.34
CA ALA A 70 4.66 -27.03 28.41
C ALA A 70 5.03 -26.66 26.96
N PHE A 71 5.61 -25.49 26.73
CA PHE A 71 6.14 -25.12 25.43
C PHE A 71 7.23 -26.11 24.98
N ASN A 72 8.23 -26.35 25.82
CA ASN A 72 9.35 -27.21 25.50
C ASN A 72 8.91 -28.67 25.26
N ALA A 73 7.92 -29.18 26.00
CA ALA A 73 7.40 -30.55 25.88
C ALA A 73 6.77 -30.84 24.51
N ARG A 74 6.33 -29.81 23.80
CA ARG A 74 5.73 -29.91 22.46
C ARG A 74 6.69 -29.59 21.33
N LEU A 75 7.86 -29.02 21.60
CA LEU A 75 8.86 -28.80 20.55
C LEU A 75 9.43 -30.13 20.03
N HIS A 76 9.64 -30.18 18.71
CA HIS A 76 10.36 -31.30 18.12
C HIS A 76 11.81 -31.35 18.66
N PRO A 77 12.34 -32.53 19.05
CA PRO A 77 13.66 -32.65 19.70
C PRO A 77 14.81 -31.97 18.94
N ASP A 78 14.80 -32.06 17.60
CA ASP A 78 15.84 -31.43 16.76
C ASP A 78 15.78 -29.87 16.77
N ASP A 79 14.62 -29.30 17.07
CA ASP A 79 14.43 -27.84 17.04
C ASP A 79 14.71 -27.20 18.42
N VAL A 80 14.66 -27.99 19.51
CA VAL A 80 14.87 -27.48 20.88
C VAL A 80 16.18 -26.71 21.05
N PRO A 81 17.36 -27.20 20.59
CA PRO A 81 18.62 -26.47 20.80
C PRO A 81 18.63 -25.10 20.12
N ARG A 82 18.11 -25.04 18.89
CA ARG A 82 18.07 -23.81 18.07
C ARG A 82 17.09 -22.79 18.65
N VAL A 83 15.87 -23.18 18.96
CA VAL A 83 14.85 -22.32 19.56
C VAL A 83 15.30 -21.80 20.91
N SER A 84 15.89 -22.64 21.76
CA SER A 84 16.40 -22.25 23.07
C SER A 84 17.57 -21.26 22.97
N ALA A 85 18.43 -21.39 21.96
CA ALA A 85 19.52 -20.45 21.71
C ALA A 85 18.98 -19.07 21.30
N LEU A 86 18.00 -19.06 20.40
CA LEU A 86 17.36 -17.83 19.90
C LEU A 86 16.64 -17.06 21.02
N LEU A 87 15.88 -17.75 21.86
CA LEU A 87 15.20 -17.14 23.00
C LEU A 87 16.19 -16.54 24.02
N ARG A 88 17.28 -17.28 24.32
CA ARG A 88 18.34 -16.77 25.18
C ARG A 88 19.02 -15.52 24.63
N GLU A 89 19.27 -15.49 23.33
CA GLU A 89 19.84 -14.33 22.64
C GLU A 89 18.89 -13.13 22.71
N ALA A 90 17.60 -13.34 22.42
CA ALA A 90 16.59 -12.29 22.51
C ALA A 90 16.47 -11.71 23.94
N ILE A 91 16.53 -12.56 24.96
CA ILE A 91 16.52 -12.15 26.36
C ILE A 91 17.79 -11.33 26.71
N ALA A 92 18.95 -11.79 26.25
CA ALA A 92 20.22 -11.13 26.55
C ALA A 92 20.39 -9.78 25.86
N THR A 93 19.86 -9.63 24.66
CA THR A 93 20.02 -8.41 23.84
C THR A 93 18.85 -7.43 23.92
N GLY A 94 17.72 -7.82 24.53
CA GLY A 94 16.49 -7.03 24.50
C GLY A 94 15.87 -6.92 23.09
N GLY A 95 16.25 -7.82 22.17
CA GLY A 95 15.99 -7.74 20.76
C GLY A 95 14.66 -8.37 20.31
N ARG A 96 14.46 -8.32 18.99
CA ARG A 96 13.39 -9.04 18.30
C ARG A 96 13.87 -10.44 17.91
N PHE A 97 12.94 -11.39 17.83
CA PHE A 97 13.24 -12.72 17.34
C PHE A 97 12.17 -13.20 16.37
N GLN A 98 12.59 -14.04 15.45
CA GLN A 98 11.70 -14.72 14.49
C GLN A 98 12.26 -16.09 14.21
N ASP A 99 11.40 -17.11 14.22
CA ASP A 99 11.79 -18.49 13.93
C ASP A 99 10.63 -19.32 13.39
N GLU A 100 10.95 -20.50 12.83
CA GLU A 100 9.99 -21.51 12.44
C GLU A 100 10.42 -22.84 13.08
N TYR A 101 9.49 -23.52 13.74
CA TYR A 101 9.77 -24.78 14.45
C TYR A 101 8.60 -25.75 14.39
N ARG A 102 8.90 -27.01 14.63
CA ARG A 102 7.92 -28.10 14.67
C ARG A 102 7.34 -28.27 16.06
N VAL A 103 6.02 -28.38 16.13
CA VAL A 103 5.25 -28.70 17.34
C VAL A 103 4.69 -30.11 17.21
N LEU A 104 4.97 -30.99 18.19
CA LEU A 104 4.45 -32.36 18.25
C LEU A 104 2.99 -32.35 18.71
N LEU A 105 2.11 -33.00 17.93
CA LEU A 105 0.68 -33.07 18.24
C LEU A 105 0.34 -34.35 19.03
N PRO A 106 -0.69 -34.32 19.92
CA PRO A 106 -1.09 -35.47 20.73
C PRO A 106 -1.48 -36.73 19.93
N GLY A 107 -2.02 -36.52 18.72
CA GLY A 107 -2.46 -37.59 17.81
C GLY A 107 -1.33 -38.19 16.95
N GLY A 108 -0.08 -37.81 17.19
CA GLY A 108 1.06 -38.13 16.33
C GLY A 108 1.24 -37.14 15.18
N GLY A 109 2.47 -37.11 14.65
CA GLY A 109 2.88 -36.11 13.66
C GLY A 109 3.27 -34.77 14.28
N HIS A 110 3.56 -33.79 13.42
CA HIS A 110 3.97 -32.45 13.84
C HIS A 110 3.32 -31.38 12.99
N ARG A 111 3.24 -30.15 13.54
CA ARG A 111 2.78 -28.94 12.88
C ARG A 111 3.94 -27.94 12.82
N TRP A 112 4.12 -27.26 11.69
CA TRP A 112 5.08 -26.17 11.58
C TRP A 112 4.43 -24.85 12.01
N LEU A 113 5.03 -24.17 12.97
CA LEU A 113 4.64 -22.83 13.38
C LEU A 113 5.75 -21.84 13.07
N ALA A 114 5.37 -20.68 12.54
CA ALA A 114 6.22 -19.52 12.46
C ALA A 114 5.91 -18.61 13.66
N THR A 115 6.93 -18.05 14.28
CA THR A 115 6.80 -17.15 15.42
C THR A 115 7.60 -15.87 15.21
N ARG A 116 7.06 -14.77 15.72
CA ARG A 116 7.76 -13.49 15.82
C ARG A 116 7.46 -12.86 17.15
N GLY A 117 8.48 -12.36 17.82
CA GLY A 117 8.33 -11.70 19.10
C GLY A 117 9.44 -10.71 19.38
N ARG A 118 9.29 -10.04 20.51
CA ARG A 118 10.30 -9.12 21.05
C ARG A 118 10.43 -9.25 22.56
N ALA A 119 11.61 -8.97 23.04
CA ALA A 119 11.89 -8.77 24.44
C ALA A 119 11.50 -7.35 24.88
N LEU A 120 10.95 -7.23 26.08
CA LEU A 120 10.62 -5.95 26.74
C LEU A 120 11.47 -5.82 28.00
N SER A 121 12.16 -4.68 28.13
CA SER A 121 13.03 -4.39 29.27
C SER A 121 12.37 -3.42 30.24
N ASP A 122 12.81 -3.45 31.48
CA ASP A 122 12.46 -2.47 32.50
C ASP A 122 13.26 -1.14 32.34
N GLU A 123 13.04 -0.20 33.24
CA GLU A 123 13.72 1.10 33.26
C GLU A 123 15.25 0.99 33.42
N HIS A 124 15.75 -0.16 33.86
CA HIS A 124 17.17 -0.45 34.06
C HIS A 124 17.81 -1.21 32.91
N GLY A 125 17.04 -1.48 31.84
CA GLY A 125 17.51 -2.21 30.66
C GLY A 125 17.53 -3.73 30.82
N THR A 126 16.99 -4.27 31.93
CA THR A 126 16.88 -5.72 32.14
C THR A 126 15.63 -6.26 31.44
N THR A 127 15.78 -7.30 30.61
CA THR A 127 14.62 -7.94 29.94
C THR A 127 13.74 -8.65 30.98
N VAL A 128 12.49 -8.22 31.06
CA VAL A 128 11.50 -8.74 32.02
C VAL A 128 10.36 -9.52 31.36
N ARG A 129 10.12 -9.36 30.06
CA ARG A 129 9.05 -10.05 29.34
C ARG A 129 9.42 -10.36 27.90
N LEU A 130 8.89 -11.48 27.36
CA LEU A 130 8.87 -11.76 25.94
C LEU A 130 7.42 -11.80 25.45
N VAL A 131 7.11 -11.00 24.43
CA VAL A 131 5.77 -10.96 23.83
C VAL A 131 5.85 -11.27 22.34
N GLY A 132 4.85 -11.93 21.81
CA GLY A 132 4.85 -12.24 20.38
C GLY A 132 3.60 -12.96 19.91
N ALA A 133 3.68 -13.39 18.65
CA ALA A 133 2.64 -14.12 17.96
C ALA A 133 3.21 -15.32 17.21
N ALA A 134 2.39 -16.34 17.03
CA ALA A 134 2.70 -17.51 16.22
C ALA A 134 1.51 -17.86 15.31
N TRP A 135 1.81 -18.43 14.16
CA TRP A 135 0.82 -18.85 13.16
C TRP A 135 1.29 -20.10 12.42
N ASP A 136 0.36 -20.78 11.76
CA ASP A 136 0.71 -21.95 10.93
C ASP A 136 1.70 -21.53 9.82
N SER A 137 2.89 -22.15 9.79
CA SER A 137 3.89 -21.88 8.76
C SER A 137 3.52 -22.59 7.46
N VAL A 138 2.95 -21.82 6.54
CA VAL A 138 2.64 -22.29 5.18
C VAL A 138 3.93 -22.56 4.38
N SER A 139 5.01 -21.84 4.69
CA SER A 139 6.28 -21.90 3.95
C SER A 139 7.00 -23.25 4.10
N HIS A 140 6.98 -23.85 5.30
CA HIS A 140 7.65 -25.14 5.55
C HIS A 140 6.78 -26.34 5.16
N GLY A 141 5.47 -26.26 5.32
CA GLY A 141 4.55 -27.25 4.79
C GLY A 141 4.72 -27.44 3.28
N VAL A 142 4.93 -26.34 2.57
CA VAL A 142 5.20 -26.34 1.12
C VAL A 142 6.60 -26.88 0.79
N ARG A 143 7.64 -26.59 1.58
CA ARG A 143 9.01 -27.09 1.32
C ARG A 143 9.17 -28.59 1.58
N MET A 144 8.65 -29.13 2.67
CA MET A 144 8.74 -30.57 2.95
C MET A 144 7.82 -31.41 2.05
N GLN A 145 6.64 -30.91 1.65
CA GLN A 145 5.83 -31.56 0.62
C GLN A 145 6.56 -31.58 -0.72
N SER A 146 7.34 -30.53 -1.04
CA SER A 146 8.09 -30.44 -2.29
C SER A 146 9.21 -31.49 -2.44
N GLU A 147 9.75 -32.05 -1.38
CA GLU A 147 10.77 -33.12 -1.43
C GLU A 147 10.15 -34.52 -1.56
N LEU A 148 8.89 -34.69 -1.15
CA LEU A 148 8.13 -35.94 -1.26
C LEU A 148 7.12 -35.95 -2.40
N THR A 149 6.96 -34.85 -3.13
CA THR A 149 5.88 -34.62 -4.10
C THR A 149 6.36 -34.65 -5.53
N GLY A 150 5.47 -35.14 -6.41
CA GLY A 150 5.75 -35.33 -7.83
C GLY A 150 5.96 -34.01 -8.60
N PRO A 151 6.33 -34.10 -9.89
CA PRO A 151 6.61 -32.94 -10.74
C PRO A 151 5.50 -31.86 -10.74
N ARG A 152 4.26 -32.29 -10.57
CA ARG A 152 3.06 -31.44 -10.54
C ARG A 152 3.05 -30.45 -9.36
N GLU A 153 3.34 -30.91 -8.15
CA GLU A 153 3.27 -30.06 -6.96
C GLU A 153 4.45 -29.09 -6.89
N ARG A 154 5.60 -29.50 -7.40
CA ARG A 154 6.74 -28.59 -7.61
C ARG A 154 6.39 -27.45 -8.57
N LEU A 155 5.63 -27.72 -9.63
CA LEU A 155 5.17 -26.69 -10.56
C LEU A 155 4.19 -25.72 -9.87
N LEU A 156 3.22 -26.22 -9.10
CA LEU A 156 2.24 -25.40 -8.39
C LEU A 156 2.91 -24.50 -7.31
N SER A 157 3.91 -25.02 -6.61
CA SER A 157 4.70 -24.25 -5.64
C SER A 157 5.46 -23.11 -6.33
N ARG A 158 6.16 -23.40 -7.45
CA ARG A 158 6.88 -22.39 -8.24
C ARG A 158 5.95 -21.30 -8.79
N ILE A 159 4.73 -21.67 -9.18
CA ILE A 159 3.73 -20.71 -9.66
C ILE A 159 3.32 -19.77 -8.53
N SER A 160 3.01 -20.31 -7.34
CA SER A 160 2.62 -19.49 -6.17
C SER A 160 3.71 -18.51 -5.77
N GLU A 161 4.95 -18.96 -5.68
CA GLU A 161 6.10 -18.15 -5.30
C GLU A 161 6.38 -17.04 -6.31
N ARG A 162 6.44 -17.40 -7.62
CA ARG A 162 6.81 -16.45 -8.67
C ARG A 162 5.70 -15.49 -9.08
N LEU A 163 4.43 -15.85 -8.90
CA LEU A 163 3.32 -14.93 -9.14
C LEU A 163 3.04 -14.05 -7.93
N GLY A 164 3.18 -14.56 -6.70
CA GLY A 164 2.90 -13.81 -5.48
C GLY A 164 3.82 -12.61 -5.25
N SER A 165 5.06 -12.65 -5.80
CA SER A 165 6.03 -11.55 -5.73
C SER A 165 5.85 -10.47 -6.79
N THR A 166 4.85 -10.58 -7.69
CA THR A 166 4.72 -9.71 -8.87
C THR A 166 3.55 -8.75 -8.72
N GLN A 167 3.84 -7.46 -8.66
CA GLN A 167 2.82 -6.40 -8.60
C GLN A 167 2.21 -6.05 -9.96
N HIS A 168 2.89 -6.38 -11.07
CA HIS A 168 2.46 -6.04 -12.44
C HIS A 168 1.82 -7.23 -13.16
N ALA A 169 0.56 -7.10 -13.58
CA ALA A 169 -0.19 -8.15 -14.26
C ALA A 169 0.50 -8.67 -15.54
N GLY A 170 1.10 -7.77 -16.33
CA GLY A 170 1.82 -8.15 -17.56
C GLY A 170 3.06 -9.02 -17.31
N GLU A 171 3.75 -8.81 -16.19
CA GLU A 171 4.87 -9.67 -15.80
C GLU A 171 4.38 -11.00 -15.26
N ALA A 172 3.32 -11.01 -14.45
CA ALA A 172 2.72 -12.24 -13.93
C ALA A 172 2.29 -13.19 -15.06
N VAL A 173 1.61 -12.69 -16.09
CA VAL A 173 1.20 -13.53 -17.24
C VAL A 173 2.39 -14.01 -18.06
N ARG A 174 3.46 -13.21 -18.22
CA ARG A 174 4.70 -13.65 -18.87
C ARG A 174 5.41 -14.76 -18.08
N ARG A 175 5.47 -14.63 -16.76
CA ARG A 175 6.04 -15.66 -15.88
C ARG A 175 5.22 -16.93 -15.93
N LEU A 176 3.89 -16.82 -15.87
CA LEU A 176 2.98 -17.97 -15.94
C LEU A 176 3.15 -18.72 -17.26
N SER A 177 3.18 -18.04 -18.42
CA SER A 177 3.34 -18.70 -19.70
C SER A 177 4.63 -19.50 -19.82
N ARG A 178 5.73 -18.99 -19.26
CA ARG A 178 7.04 -19.69 -19.23
C ARG A 178 7.10 -20.85 -18.23
N LEU A 179 6.26 -20.86 -17.20
CA LEU A 179 6.17 -21.96 -16.23
C LEU A 179 5.34 -23.13 -16.75
N VAL A 180 4.31 -22.83 -17.54
CA VAL A 180 3.40 -23.82 -18.12
C VAL A 180 4.09 -24.61 -19.25
N VAL A 181 4.95 -23.95 -20.00
CA VAL A 181 5.66 -24.51 -21.16
C VAL A 181 7.16 -24.70 -20.81
N PRO A 182 7.77 -25.84 -21.00
CA PRO A 182 7.26 -27.06 -21.66
C PRO A 182 6.58 -28.07 -20.73
N GLU A 183 6.45 -27.77 -19.44
CA GLU A 183 6.03 -28.74 -18.42
C GLU A 183 4.67 -29.40 -18.75
N ILE A 184 3.67 -28.59 -19.14
CA ILE A 184 2.30 -29.07 -19.40
C ILE A 184 2.02 -29.21 -20.90
N ALA A 185 2.45 -28.24 -21.72
CA ALA A 185 2.08 -28.16 -23.13
C ALA A 185 3.23 -27.67 -24.00
N ASP A 186 3.11 -27.76 -25.32
CA ASP A 186 4.08 -27.24 -26.28
C ASP A 186 4.03 -25.73 -26.40
N TRP A 187 2.84 -25.16 -26.28
CA TRP A 187 2.68 -23.72 -26.23
C TRP A 187 1.47 -23.30 -25.38
N CYS A 188 1.50 -22.07 -24.93
CA CYS A 188 0.37 -21.46 -24.24
C CYS A 188 0.22 -19.98 -24.55
N VAL A 189 -1.01 -19.50 -24.35
CA VAL A 189 -1.37 -18.08 -24.31
C VAL A 189 -2.12 -17.82 -23.02
N VAL A 190 -1.68 -16.83 -22.27
CA VAL A 190 -2.37 -16.36 -21.05
C VAL A 190 -2.96 -15.00 -21.35
N THR A 191 -4.25 -14.86 -21.16
CA THR A 191 -5.03 -13.66 -21.49
C THR A 191 -5.74 -13.17 -20.23
N LEU A 192 -5.63 -11.88 -19.90
CA LEU A 192 -6.37 -11.24 -18.81
C LEU A 192 -7.51 -10.39 -19.35
N ILE A 193 -8.59 -10.38 -18.58
CA ILE A 193 -9.78 -9.57 -18.84
C ILE A 193 -9.74 -8.36 -17.92
N ASP A 194 -10.03 -7.18 -18.46
CA ASP A 194 -10.23 -5.97 -17.69
C ASP A 194 -11.73 -5.61 -17.71
N ASP A 195 -12.28 -5.36 -16.51
CA ASP A 195 -13.64 -4.82 -16.34
C ASP A 195 -13.50 -3.34 -16.02
N ASP A 196 -13.25 -2.49 -17.00
CA ASP A 196 -13.42 -1.04 -16.84
C ASP A 196 -14.93 -0.74 -16.74
N GLN A 197 -15.49 -0.88 -15.55
CA GLN A 197 -16.89 -0.52 -15.28
C GLN A 197 -17.14 1.00 -15.43
N ALA A 198 -16.08 1.82 -15.39
CA ALA A 198 -16.18 3.28 -15.45
C ALA A 198 -16.57 3.83 -16.85
N ALA A 199 -16.50 3.03 -17.91
CA ALA A 199 -16.67 3.52 -19.28
C ALA A 199 -17.83 2.89 -20.06
N GLY A 200 -18.72 2.11 -19.44
CA GLY A 200 -19.83 1.47 -20.15
C GLY A 200 -19.39 0.51 -21.28
N SER A 201 -18.11 0.17 -21.33
CA SER A 201 -17.51 -0.68 -22.37
C SER A 201 -17.55 -2.15 -21.97
N ARG A 202 -17.91 -2.96 -22.94
CA ARG A 202 -17.90 -4.42 -22.89
C ARG A 202 -16.58 -4.93 -22.32
N ARG A 203 -16.61 -5.98 -21.49
CA ARG A 203 -15.45 -6.73 -20.97
C ARG A 203 -14.37 -6.85 -22.06
N GLY A 204 -13.28 -6.10 -21.92
CA GLY A 204 -12.18 -6.05 -22.88
C GLY A 204 -11.03 -6.94 -22.42
N VAL A 205 -10.43 -7.67 -23.33
CA VAL A 205 -9.18 -8.39 -23.10
C VAL A 205 -8.04 -7.39 -23.27
N ARG A 206 -7.19 -7.16 -22.24
CA ARG A 206 -6.17 -6.09 -22.30
C ARG A 206 -4.73 -6.55 -22.26
N THR A 207 -4.46 -7.72 -21.68
CA THR A 207 -3.08 -8.17 -21.53
C THR A 207 -2.96 -9.62 -21.92
N THR A 208 -2.00 -9.92 -22.79
CA THR A 208 -1.70 -11.29 -23.18
C THR A 208 -0.20 -11.54 -23.11
N ALA A 209 0.17 -12.78 -22.79
CA ALA A 209 1.51 -13.28 -22.95
C ALA A 209 1.45 -14.72 -23.47
N SER A 210 2.42 -15.07 -24.28
CA SER A 210 2.51 -16.39 -24.87
C SER A 210 3.91 -16.96 -24.74
N TRP A 211 3.99 -18.28 -24.83
CA TRP A 211 5.25 -18.97 -24.92
C TRP A 211 5.11 -20.25 -25.74
N HIS A 212 6.14 -20.61 -26.49
CA HIS A 212 6.20 -21.83 -27.29
C HIS A 212 7.55 -22.53 -27.07
N THR A 213 7.55 -23.86 -27.04
CA THR A 213 8.79 -24.66 -26.93
C THR A 213 9.73 -24.39 -28.08
N ASP A 214 9.20 -24.39 -29.32
CA ASP A 214 9.95 -24.03 -30.51
C ASP A 214 10.15 -22.51 -30.62
N PRO A 215 11.40 -22.02 -30.59
CA PRO A 215 11.71 -20.60 -30.71
C PRO A 215 11.17 -19.94 -31.98
N THR A 216 11.08 -20.68 -33.09
CA THR A 216 10.61 -20.15 -34.40
C THR A 216 9.13 -19.84 -34.41
N LEU A 217 8.33 -20.52 -33.57
CA LEU A 217 6.89 -20.34 -33.44
C LEU A 217 6.48 -19.33 -32.32
N ARG A 218 7.43 -18.83 -31.52
CA ARG A 218 7.11 -17.88 -30.44
C ARG A 218 6.47 -16.59 -30.94
N ALA A 219 6.98 -16.04 -32.03
CA ALA A 219 6.40 -14.84 -32.65
C ALA A 219 4.95 -15.08 -33.11
N ILE A 220 4.67 -16.28 -33.65
CA ILE A 220 3.34 -16.66 -34.12
C ILE A 220 2.37 -16.83 -32.96
N ALA A 221 2.80 -17.50 -31.86
CA ALA A 221 2.01 -17.65 -30.64
C ALA A 221 1.70 -16.28 -30.02
N ASN A 222 2.66 -15.34 -30.05
CA ASN A 222 2.44 -13.98 -29.58
C ASN A 222 1.41 -13.24 -30.47
N SER A 223 1.53 -13.35 -31.80
CA SER A 223 0.59 -12.74 -32.72
C SER A 223 -0.82 -13.33 -32.56
N TYR A 224 -0.95 -14.63 -32.27
CA TYR A 224 -2.24 -15.28 -31.99
C TYR A 224 -2.87 -14.69 -30.70
N GLY A 225 -2.10 -14.53 -29.62
CA GLY A 225 -2.56 -13.86 -28.41
C GLY A 225 -2.99 -12.41 -28.66
N GLN A 226 -2.24 -11.66 -29.47
CA GLN A 226 -2.61 -10.27 -29.84
C GLN A 226 -3.88 -10.22 -30.70
N ALA A 227 -4.07 -11.18 -31.60
CA ALA A 227 -5.30 -11.26 -32.38
C ALA A 227 -6.54 -11.54 -31.52
N GLN A 228 -6.39 -12.37 -30.45
CA GLN A 228 -7.45 -12.57 -29.45
C GLN A 228 -7.79 -11.27 -28.69
N LEU A 229 -6.82 -10.37 -28.46
CA LEU A 229 -7.05 -9.06 -27.87
C LEU A 229 -7.86 -8.14 -28.79
N SER A 230 -7.50 -8.13 -30.08
CA SER A 230 -8.06 -7.20 -31.05
C SER A 230 -9.49 -7.57 -31.45
N ALA A 231 -9.81 -8.86 -31.45
CA ALA A 231 -11.10 -9.39 -31.88
C ALA A 231 -11.59 -10.55 -30.99
N PRO A 232 -11.88 -10.30 -29.70
CA PRO A 232 -12.27 -11.34 -28.73
C PRO A 232 -13.58 -12.04 -29.10
N ASN A 233 -14.39 -11.43 -29.93
CA ASN A 233 -15.64 -12.01 -30.42
C ASN A 233 -15.46 -12.98 -31.59
N ASP A 234 -14.30 -12.99 -32.25
CA ASP A 234 -14.00 -13.85 -33.39
C ASP A 234 -13.54 -15.25 -32.98
N ASP A 235 -13.22 -15.45 -31.67
CA ASP A 235 -12.90 -16.76 -31.10
C ASP A 235 -14.12 -17.31 -30.32
N PRO A 236 -14.89 -18.24 -30.90
CA PRO A 236 -16.08 -18.80 -30.26
C PRO A 236 -15.77 -19.59 -28.98
N PHE A 237 -14.59 -20.24 -28.91
CA PHE A 237 -14.17 -21.01 -27.74
C PHE A 237 -13.80 -20.09 -26.61
N LEU A 238 -13.02 -19.04 -26.87
CA LEU A 238 -12.68 -18.00 -25.89
C LEU A 238 -13.94 -17.38 -25.29
N ARG A 239 -14.86 -16.94 -26.15
CA ARG A 239 -16.14 -16.35 -25.74
C ARG A 239 -16.98 -17.30 -24.90
N ARG A 240 -17.08 -18.59 -25.28
CA ARG A 240 -17.85 -19.60 -24.57
C ARG A 240 -17.23 -19.86 -23.19
N ALA A 241 -15.92 -20.06 -23.12
CA ALA A 241 -15.21 -20.31 -21.87
C ALA A 241 -15.32 -19.12 -20.90
N LEU A 242 -15.20 -17.87 -21.39
CA LEU A 242 -15.38 -16.67 -20.57
C LEU A 242 -16.81 -16.51 -20.05
N ARG A 243 -17.82 -16.83 -20.88
CA ARG A 243 -19.22 -16.72 -20.49
C ARG A 243 -19.66 -17.80 -19.50
N THR A 244 -19.20 -19.04 -19.69
CA THR A 244 -19.64 -20.19 -18.89
C THR A 244 -18.75 -20.45 -17.68
N GLY A 245 -17.52 -19.91 -17.67
CA GLY A 245 -16.50 -20.26 -16.66
C GLY A 245 -16.04 -21.72 -16.76
N GLN A 246 -16.34 -22.42 -17.86
CA GLN A 246 -16.02 -23.84 -18.04
C GLN A 246 -14.85 -24.03 -19.01
N THR A 247 -14.01 -25.01 -18.70
CA THR A 247 -12.94 -25.44 -19.58
C THR A 247 -13.50 -25.96 -20.92
N GLN A 248 -12.91 -25.51 -22.02
CA GLN A 248 -13.19 -26.03 -23.36
C GLN A 248 -11.99 -26.86 -23.79
N VAL A 249 -12.25 -28.07 -24.33
CA VAL A 249 -11.19 -29.00 -24.75
C VAL A 249 -11.47 -29.50 -26.14
N LEU A 250 -10.51 -29.36 -27.04
CA LEU A 250 -10.43 -30.00 -28.36
C LEU A 250 -9.37 -31.10 -28.26
N SER A 251 -9.80 -32.33 -28.11
CA SER A 251 -8.92 -33.45 -27.80
C SER A 251 -8.08 -33.94 -28.98
N ARG A 252 -8.56 -33.77 -30.22
CA ARG A 252 -7.89 -34.13 -31.49
C ARG A 252 -8.35 -33.21 -32.60
N ASN A 253 -7.56 -33.11 -33.66
CA ASN A 253 -7.88 -32.30 -34.85
C ASN A 253 -8.22 -30.83 -34.49
N ALA A 254 -7.59 -30.31 -33.42
CA ALA A 254 -7.91 -28.98 -32.88
C ALA A 254 -7.75 -27.87 -33.91
N THR A 255 -6.80 -28.01 -34.84
CA THR A 255 -6.63 -27.09 -35.98
C THR A 255 -7.87 -27.03 -36.85
N GLU A 256 -8.38 -28.17 -37.33
CA GLU A 256 -9.52 -28.24 -38.22
C GLU A 256 -10.81 -27.77 -37.56
N GLU A 257 -11.06 -28.23 -36.32
CA GLU A 257 -12.21 -27.81 -35.54
C GLU A 257 -12.20 -26.28 -35.28
N THR A 258 -11.06 -25.73 -34.93
CA THR A 258 -10.93 -24.27 -34.72
C THR A 258 -11.16 -23.51 -36.01
N LEU A 259 -10.56 -23.96 -37.13
CA LEU A 259 -10.74 -23.34 -38.46
C LEU A 259 -12.19 -23.37 -38.94
N SER A 260 -12.96 -24.42 -38.60
CA SER A 260 -14.37 -24.52 -38.97
C SER A 260 -15.26 -23.46 -38.35
N LEU A 261 -14.84 -22.91 -37.18
CA LEU A 261 -15.62 -21.96 -36.38
C LEU A 261 -15.10 -20.52 -36.50
N LEU A 262 -13.86 -20.31 -36.93
CA LEU A 262 -13.28 -18.98 -37.10
C LEU A 262 -13.76 -18.31 -38.38
N SER A 263 -14.13 -17.04 -38.29
CA SER A 263 -14.35 -16.19 -39.48
C SER A 263 -13.05 -16.02 -40.29
N PRO A 264 -13.16 -15.74 -41.63
CA PRO A 264 -11.98 -15.40 -42.43
C PRO A 264 -11.22 -14.21 -41.80
N GLY A 265 -9.91 -14.38 -41.61
CA GLY A 265 -9.10 -13.31 -40.98
C GLY A 265 -7.75 -13.81 -40.48
N PRO A 266 -6.94 -12.92 -39.89
CA PRO A 266 -5.56 -13.23 -39.46
C PRO A 266 -5.47 -14.41 -38.48
N MET A 267 -6.50 -14.63 -37.68
CA MET A 267 -6.50 -15.71 -36.67
C MET A 267 -6.47 -17.09 -37.31
N ARG A 268 -7.11 -17.25 -38.47
CA ARG A 268 -7.07 -18.51 -39.23
C ARG A 268 -5.66 -18.86 -39.71
N ASP A 269 -4.93 -17.88 -40.22
CA ASP A 269 -3.55 -18.09 -40.70
C ASP A 269 -2.61 -18.42 -39.52
N LEU A 270 -2.81 -17.78 -38.37
CA LEU A 270 -2.00 -18.01 -37.19
C LEU A 270 -2.24 -19.41 -36.61
N ILE A 271 -3.50 -19.86 -36.50
CA ILE A 271 -3.80 -21.19 -35.98
C ILE A 271 -3.36 -22.30 -36.96
N THR A 272 -3.45 -22.05 -38.29
CA THR A 272 -2.93 -22.96 -39.30
C THR A 272 -1.42 -23.16 -39.17
N ARG A 273 -0.66 -22.08 -38.84
CA ARG A 273 0.81 -22.13 -38.65
C ARG A 273 1.20 -22.76 -37.32
N LEU A 274 0.42 -22.55 -36.27
CA LEU A 274 0.65 -23.18 -34.94
C LEU A 274 0.27 -24.65 -34.96
N ALA A 275 -0.65 -25.06 -35.83
CA ALA A 275 -1.09 -26.41 -36.11
C ALA A 275 -1.30 -27.28 -34.84
N PRO A 276 -2.12 -26.86 -33.86
CA PRO A 276 -2.38 -27.68 -32.68
C PRO A 276 -3.11 -28.98 -33.04
N GLU A 277 -2.61 -30.10 -32.53
CA GLU A 277 -3.31 -31.39 -32.58
C GLU A 277 -4.42 -31.43 -31.54
N SER A 278 -4.12 -30.89 -30.36
CA SER A 278 -5.08 -30.74 -29.26
C SER A 278 -4.92 -29.37 -28.58
N LEU A 279 -6.05 -28.83 -28.10
CA LEU A 279 -6.10 -27.51 -27.50
C LEU A 279 -7.06 -27.51 -26.30
N ALA A 280 -6.71 -26.82 -25.25
CA ALA A 280 -7.61 -26.57 -24.11
C ALA A 280 -7.57 -25.10 -23.69
N MET A 281 -8.75 -24.54 -23.42
CA MET A 281 -8.93 -23.20 -22.87
C MET A 281 -9.52 -23.32 -21.48
N LEU A 282 -8.75 -22.88 -20.48
CA LEU A 282 -9.11 -22.97 -19.07
C LEU A 282 -9.30 -21.56 -18.50
N PRO A 283 -10.48 -21.24 -17.95
CA PRO A 283 -10.70 -19.98 -17.26
C PRO A 283 -9.78 -19.85 -16.04
N LEU A 284 -9.30 -18.64 -15.78
CA LEU A 284 -8.60 -18.26 -14.54
C LEU A 284 -9.67 -17.74 -13.57
N PRO A 285 -10.12 -18.54 -12.58
CA PRO A 285 -11.21 -18.15 -11.70
C PRO A 285 -10.78 -17.01 -10.77
N GLY A 286 -11.67 -16.05 -10.56
CA GLY A 286 -11.51 -14.97 -9.59
C GLY A 286 -12.76 -14.79 -8.74
N PRO A 287 -12.74 -13.91 -7.72
CA PRO A 287 -13.84 -13.73 -6.78
C PRO A 287 -15.18 -13.32 -7.41
N ALA A 288 -15.14 -12.52 -8.48
CA ALA A 288 -16.32 -12.00 -9.18
C ALA A 288 -16.54 -12.64 -10.55
N GLY A 289 -15.86 -13.76 -10.85
CA GLY A 289 -15.89 -14.44 -12.13
C GLY A 289 -14.49 -14.60 -12.75
N PRO A 290 -14.37 -15.14 -13.96
CA PRO A 290 -13.06 -15.34 -14.58
C PRO A 290 -12.30 -14.03 -14.76
N VAL A 291 -11.06 -13.97 -14.26
CA VAL A 291 -10.13 -12.82 -14.41
C VAL A 291 -9.29 -12.93 -15.68
N GLY A 292 -9.38 -14.06 -16.36
CA GLY A 292 -8.63 -14.32 -17.58
C GLY A 292 -8.83 -15.73 -18.07
N MET A 293 -7.96 -16.13 -18.98
CA MET A 293 -7.95 -17.42 -19.64
C MET A 293 -6.51 -17.89 -19.82
N ILE A 294 -6.29 -19.19 -19.71
CA ILE A 294 -5.08 -19.83 -20.21
C ILE A 294 -5.47 -20.80 -21.33
N THR A 295 -4.90 -20.59 -22.50
CA THR A 295 -4.97 -21.53 -23.62
C THR A 295 -3.68 -22.33 -23.65
N ILE A 296 -3.78 -23.65 -23.66
CA ILE A 296 -2.65 -24.57 -23.80
C ILE A 296 -2.88 -25.47 -24.99
N ALA A 297 -1.81 -25.86 -25.69
CA ALA A 297 -1.93 -26.75 -26.82
C ALA A 297 -0.66 -27.60 -27.03
N ASN A 298 -0.88 -28.78 -27.59
CA ASN A 298 0.15 -29.69 -28.07
C ASN A 298 0.11 -29.78 -29.57
N GLY A 299 1.28 -29.85 -30.21
CA GLY A 299 1.42 -30.20 -31.62
C GLY A 299 1.38 -31.71 -31.84
N ALA A 300 1.38 -32.13 -33.12
CA ALA A 300 1.30 -33.54 -33.51
C ALA A 300 2.43 -34.41 -32.91
N ALA A 301 3.62 -33.86 -32.72
CA ALA A 301 4.77 -34.59 -32.15
C ALA A 301 4.58 -35.01 -30.68
N ARG A 302 3.86 -34.21 -29.90
CA ARG A 302 3.55 -34.50 -28.46
C ARG A 302 2.24 -35.27 -28.32
N GLY A 303 1.37 -35.15 -29.31
CA GLY A 303 0.07 -35.81 -29.33
C GLY A 303 -1.00 -35.10 -28.48
N PRO A 304 -2.14 -35.74 -28.27
CA PRO A 304 -3.25 -35.15 -27.53
C PRO A 304 -2.91 -34.81 -26.09
N LEU A 305 -3.52 -33.75 -25.56
CA LEU A 305 -3.45 -33.40 -24.14
C LEU A 305 -4.01 -34.53 -23.28
N THR A 306 -3.21 -35.05 -22.37
CA THR A 306 -3.61 -36.14 -21.47
C THR A 306 -4.51 -35.64 -20.34
N SER A 307 -5.29 -36.54 -19.73
CA SER A 307 -6.12 -36.21 -18.56
C SER A 307 -5.29 -35.66 -17.40
N GLU A 308 -4.05 -36.12 -17.22
CA GLU A 308 -3.13 -35.63 -16.20
C GLU A 308 -2.66 -34.19 -16.52
N GLN A 309 -2.31 -33.91 -17.77
CA GLN A 309 -1.95 -32.54 -18.21
C GLN A 309 -3.10 -31.57 -18.03
N LEU A 310 -4.32 -31.98 -18.43
CA LEU A 310 -5.54 -31.16 -18.24
C LEU A 310 -5.85 -30.92 -16.77
N ALA A 311 -5.73 -31.94 -15.90
CA ALA A 311 -5.92 -31.79 -14.46
C ALA A 311 -4.86 -30.86 -13.86
N THR A 312 -3.58 -30.98 -14.27
CA THR A 312 -2.50 -30.11 -13.83
C THR A 312 -2.73 -28.67 -14.30
N ALA A 313 -3.11 -28.48 -15.56
CA ALA A 313 -3.45 -27.16 -16.08
C ALA A 313 -4.65 -26.53 -15.35
N GLY A 314 -5.65 -27.32 -14.97
CA GLY A 314 -6.79 -26.87 -14.16
C GLY A 314 -6.34 -26.34 -12.79
N HIS A 315 -5.45 -27.03 -12.10
CA HIS A 315 -4.90 -26.54 -10.81
C HIS A 315 -4.03 -25.28 -10.99
N VAL A 316 -3.23 -25.23 -12.05
CA VAL A 316 -2.45 -24.04 -12.40
C VAL A 316 -3.38 -22.86 -12.68
N ALA A 317 -4.44 -23.05 -13.47
CA ALA A 317 -5.43 -22.03 -13.76
C ALA A 317 -6.13 -21.53 -12.50
N ALA A 318 -6.55 -22.43 -11.61
CA ALA A 318 -7.19 -22.08 -10.35
C ALA A 318 -6.25 -21.24 -9.46
N ARG A 319 -5.00 -21.66 -9.32
CA ARG A 319 -4.00 -20.96 -8.49
C ARG A 319 -3.61 -19.60 -9.07
N ALA A 320 -3.36 -19.55 -10.38
CA ALA A 320 -3.04 -18.31 -11.06
C ALA A 320 -4.22 -17.32 -11.02
N GLY A 321 -5.45 -17.82 -11.21
CA GLY A 321 -6.66 -17.01 -11.14
C GLY A 321 -6.85 -16.35 -9.77
N LEU A 322 -6.60 -17.08 -8.67
CA LEU A 322 -6.67 -16.53 -7.32
C LEU A 322 -5.63 -15.41 -7.10
N VAL A 323 -4.37 -15.64 -7.47
CA VAL A 323 -3.29 -14.66 -7.29
C VAL A 323 -3.55 -13.41 -8.14
N LEU A 324 -3.91 -13.59 -9.42
CA LEU A 324 -4.18 -12.49 -10.34
C LEU A 324 -5.46 -11.74 -9.96
N GLY A 325 -6.47 -12.45 -9.45
CA GLY A 325 -7.72 -11.86 -8.95
C GLY A 325 -7.48 -10.98 -7.72
N ASN A 326 -6.71 -11.45 -6.76
CA ASN A 326 -6.34 -10.66 -5.58
C ASN A 326 -5.51 -9.42 -5.97
N ALA A 327 -4.51 -9.59 -6.83
CA ALA A 327 -3.70 -8.46 -7.33
C ALA A 327 -4.54 -7.43 -8.10
N ARG A 328 -5.63 -7.86 -8.76
CA ARG A 328 -6.58 -6.98 -9.42
C ARG A 328 -7.43 -6.20 -8.41
N LEU A 329 -8.03 -6.88 -7.43
CA LEU A 329 -8.83 -6.25 -6.39
C LEU A 329 -7.99 -5.19 -5.63
N TYR A 330 -6.76 -5.54 -5.29
CA TYR A 330 -5.84 -4.61 -4.64
C TYR A 330 -5.59 -3.36 -5.48
N ARG A 331 -5.35 -3.51 -6.80
CA ARG A 331 -5.18 -2.36 -7.71
C ARG A 331 -6.45 -1.53 -7.87
N GLN A 332 -7.62 -2.16 -7.90
CA GLN A 332 -8.90 -1.45 -7.95
C GLN A 332 -9.13 -0.63 -6.68
N GLN A 333 -8.90 -1.23 -5.51
CA GLN A 333 -8.98 -0.51 -4.24
C GLN A 333 -8.01 0.68 -4.19
N ARG A 334 -6.76 0.45 -4.59
CA ARG A 334 -5.76 1.51 -4.66
C ARG A 334 -6.17 2.62 -5.63
N GLY A 335 -6.61 2.29 -6.82
CA GLY A 335 -7.07 3.29 -7.80
C GLY A 335 -8.28 4.09 -7.35
N LEU A 336 -9.20 3.48 -6.59
CA LEU A 336 -10.33 4.19 -5.95
C LEU A 336 -9.84 5.12 -4.85
N ALA A 337 -8.92 4.66 -3.99
CA ALA A 337 -8.32 5.45 -2.93
C ALA A 337 -7.56 6.66 -3.50
N GLU A 338 -6.67 6.45 -4.46
CA GLU A 338 -5.94 7.52 -5.16
C GLU A 338 -6.88 8.49 -5.90
N GLY A 339 -7.94 7.98 -6.53
CA GLY A 339 -8.96 8.81 -7.20
C GLY A 339 -9.75 9.67 -6.21
N PHE A 340 -10.12 9.09 -5.07
CA PHE A 340 -10.81 9.81 -4.00
C PHE A 340 -9.90 10.91 -3.42
N GLN A 341 -8.68 10.58 -3.06
CA GLN A 341 -7.69 11.52 -2.53
C GLN A 341 -7.42 12.68 -3.51
N ARG A 342 -7.20 12.36 -4.80
CA ARG A 342 -7.03 13.40 -5.83
C ARG A 342 -8.26 14.30 -5.99
N SER A 343 -9.47 13.78 -5.77
CA SER A 343 -10.70 14.58 -5.81
C SER A 343 -10.84 15.53 -4.62
N LEU A 344 -10.16 15.24 -3.52
CA LEU A 344 -10.09 16.13 -2.36
C LEU A 344 -9.07 17.26 -2.53
N LEU A 345 -8.07 17.12 -3.40
CA LEU A 345 -7.09 18.16 -3.70
C LEU A 345 -7.64 19.09 -4.81
N THR A 346 -7.49 20.41 -4.63
CA THR A 346 -7.93 21.41 -5.62
C THR A 346 -6.77 21.89 -6.46
N GLU A 347 -7.03 22.15 -7.74
CA GLU A 347 -6.08 22.86 -8.58
C GLU A 347 -5.85 24.29 -8.05
N PRO A 348 -4.59 24.73 -7.95
CA PRO A 348 -4.29 26.10 -7.53
C PRO A 348 -4.89 27.13 -8.47
N PRO A 349 -5.29 28.30 -7.95
CA PRO A 349 -5.76 29.38 -8.80
C PRO A 349 -4.61 29.88 -9.68
N GLN A 350 -4.91 30.20 -10.93
CA GLN A 350 -3.96 30.86 -11.83
C GLN A 350 -3.88 32.33 -11.54
N SER A 351 -2.67 32.92 -11.53
CA SER A 351 -2.43 34.31 -11.28
C SER A 351 -1.25 34.80 -12.11
N ASP A 352 -1.37 36.03 -12.67
CA ASP A 352 -0.24 36.64 -13.39
C ASP A 352 0.91 37.05 -12.46
N ALA A 353 0.64 37.18 -11.17
CA ALA A 353 1.62 37.59 -10.17
C ALA A 353 2.49 36.45 -9.62
N VAL A 354 1.99 35.21 -9.69
CA VAL A 354 2.68 34.02 -9.14
C VAL A 354 2.41 32.79 -9.99
N GLN A 355 3.45 32.03 -10.27
CA GLN A 355 3.34 30.67 -10.80
C GLN A 355 3.24 29.70 -9.63
N ILE A 356 2.24 28.82 -9.61
CA ILE A 356 2.05 27.79 -8.57
C ILE A 356 2.14 26.43 -9.23
N VAL A 357 3.00 25.56 -8.68
CA VAL A 357 3.16 24.16 -9.08
C VAL A 357 2.93 23.28 -7.88
N VAL A 358 2.12 22.25 -8.05
CA VAL A 358 1.85 21.26 -7.00
C VAL A 358 2.21 19.87 -7.47
N ARG A 359 2.70 19.05 -6.54
CA ARG A 359 2.93 17.62 -6.78
C ARG A 359 2.41 16.82 -5.58
N TYR A 360 1.90 15.65 -5.87
CA TYR A 360 1.46 14.70 -4.86
C TYR A 360 1.95 13.30 -5.24
N VAL A 361 2.68 12.66 -4.35
CA VAL A 361 3.21 11.29 -4.54
C VAL A 361 2.68 10.41 -3.41
N PRO A 362 1.79 9.45 -3.71
CA PRO A 362 1.26 8.56 -2.68
C PRO A 362 2.30 7.56 -2.20
N ALA A 363 2.19 7.12 -0.95
CA ALA A 363 3.00 6.07 -0.35
C ALA A 363 2.91 4.75 -1.14
N ALA A 364 4.02 3.99 -1.16
CA ALA A 364 4.10 2.77 -1.98
C ALA A 364 3.32 1.58 -1.41
N GLN A 365 3.13 1.52 -0.09
CA GLN A 365 2.56 0.35 0.60
C GLN A 365 1.04 0.34 0.72
N ALA A 366 0.34 1.36 0.25
CA ALA A 366 -1.02 1.59 0.67
C ALA A 366 -2.09 1.28 -0.38
N ALA A 367 -3.00 0.40 0.01
CA ALA A 367 -4.44 0.58 -0.22
C ALA A 367 -4.99 1.68 0.74
N GLU A 368 -4.13 2.51 1.29
CA GLU A 368 -4.37 3.49 2.34
C GLU A 368 -4.38 4.87 1.69
N VAL A 369 -5.26 5.73 2.15
CA VAL A 369 -5.42 7.12 1.66
C VAL A 369 -4.68 8.00 2.65
N GLY A 370 -3.72 8.80 2.20
CA GLY A 370 -2.87 9.60 3.07
C GLY A 370 -3.53 10.78 3.76
N GLY A 371 -2.84 11.27 4.79
CA GLY A 371 -3.19 12.45 5.59
C GLY A 371 -2.75 13.78 4.98
N ASP A 372 -1.86 13.73 3.99
CA ASP A 372 -1.24 14.90 3.37
C ASP A 372 -2.20 15.72 2.52
N TRP A 373 -2.11 17.04 2.64
CA TRP A 373 -2.86 17.94 1.76
C TRP A 373 -2.09 19.24 1.46
N TYR A 374 -2.46 19.86 0.37
CA TYR A 374 -2.16 21.26 0.05
C TYR A 374 -3.42 22.00 -0.36
N ASP A 375 -3.41 23.31 -0.23
CA ASP A 375 -4.44 24.19 -0.81
C ASP A 375 -3.82 25.55 -1.17
N ALA A 376 -4.41 26.21 -2.17
CA ALA A 376 -4.10 27.57 -2.53
C ALA A 376 -5.38 28.28 -2.94
N PHE A 377 -5.63 29.47 -2.41
CA PHE A 377 -6.81 30.26 -2.75
C PHE A 377 -6.57 31.77 -2.58
N CYS A 378 -7.27 32.55 -3.37
CA CYS A 378 -7.27 33.99 -3.22
C CYS A 378 -8.33 34.42 -2.20
N ARG A 379 -7.97 35.34 -1.34
CA ARG A 379 -8.89 36.00 -0.40
C ARG A 379 -9.63 37.17 -1.06
N PRO A 380 -10.73 37.69 -0.44
CA PRO A 380 -11.44 38.87 -0.97
C PRO A 380 -10.58 40.12 -1.09
N ASP A 381 -9.56 40.29 -0.22
CA ASP A 381 -8.59 41.38 -0.26
C ASP A 381 -7.51 41.20 -1.36
N GLY A 382 -7.55 40.10 -2.09
CA GLY A 382 -6.61 39.77 -3.16
C GLY A 382 -5.31 39.09 -2.69
N ALA A 383 -5.13 38.84 -1.39
CA ALA A 383 -3.98 38.09 -0.88
C ALA A 383 -4.10 36.62 -1.26
N MET A 384 -2.98 36.01 -1.70
CA MET A 384 -2.88 34.58 -1.98
C MET A 384 -2.57 33.85 -0.68
N THR A 385 -3.45 32.94 -0.29
CA THR A 385 -3.23 32.04 0.85
C THR A 385 -2.80 30.68 0.35
N LEU A 386 -1.69 30.17 0.89
CA LEU A 386 -1.10 28.87 0.63
C LEU A 386 -1.20 28.04 1.91
N VAL A 387 -1.58 26.79 1.78
CA VAL A 387 -1.72 25.88 2.91
C VAL A 387 -1.07 24.55 2.55
N ILE A 388 -0.37 23.98 3.50
CA ILE A 388 0.09 22.59 3.45
C ILE A 388 -0.08 21.99 4.83
N GLY A 389 -0.27 20.69 4.92
CA GLY A 389 -0.36 20.01 6.19
C GLY A 389 -0.42 18.50 6.04
N ASP A 390 -0.36 17.84 7.17
CA ASP A 390 -0.45 16.39 7.30
C ASP A 390 -1.25 16.01 8.55
N VAL A 391 -2.16 15.05 8.41
CA VAL A 391 -2.98 14.48 9.51
C VAL A 391 -2.27 13.26 10.06
N VAL A 392 -2.16 13.17 11.36
CA VAL A 392 -1.58 12.00 12.03
C VAL A 392 -2.33 10.72 11.67
N GLY A 393 -1.65 9.82 10.94
CA GLY A 393 -2.18 8.54 10.47
C GLY A 393 -2.27 8.45 8.95
N HIS A 394 -2.44 7.24 8.44
CA HIS A 394 -2.40 6.93 6.99
C HIS A 394 -3.53 5.97 6.58
N ASP A 395 -4.71 6.13 7.17
CA ASP A 395 -5.89 5.33 6.87
C ASP A 395 -7.03 6.17 6.28
N THR A 396 -8.15 5.53 5.98
CA THR A 396 -9.35 6.22 5.47
C THR A 396 -9.91 7.24 6.46
N GLN A 397 -9.63 7.13 7.76
CA GLN A 397 -10.03 8.11 8.76
C GLN A 397 -9.14 9.34 8.67
N ALA A 398 -7.83 9.17 8.48
CA ALA A 398 -6.90 10.27 8.25
C ALA A 398 -7.28 11.07 7.00
N ALA A 399 -7.64 10.40 5.89
CA ALA A 399 -8.09 11.07 4.68
C ALA A 399 -9.41 11.85 4.86
N ALA A 400 -10.36 11.30 5.61
CA ALA A 400 -11.59 12.01 5.94
C ALA A 400 -11.31 13.25 6.81
N ALA A 401 -10.41 13.11 7.79
CA ALA A 401 -9.95 14.18 8.66
C ALA A 401 -9.21 15.26 7.86
N MET A 402 -8.33 14.89 6.94
CA MET A 402 -7.65 15.78 5.99
C MET A 402 -8.66 16.62 5.20
N GLY A 403 -9.66 15.98 4.59
CA GLY A 403 -10.72 16.68 3.86
C GLY A 403 -11.49 17.67 4.73
N GLN A 404 -11.76 17.32 6.00
CA GLN A 404 -12.44 18.17 6.97
C GLN A 404 -11.58 19.37 7.38
N ILE A 405 -10.32 19.17 7.75
CA ILE A 405 -9.39 20.26 8.11
C ILE A 405 -9.22 21.21 6.92
N ARG A 406 -8.91 20.69 5.75
CA ARG A 406 -8.69 21.48 4.54
C ARG A 406 -9.91 22.35 4.21
N SER A 407 -11.12 21.76 4.25
CA SER A 407 -12.36 22.51 4.01
C SER A 407 -12.58 23.59 5.08
N THR A 408 -12.23 23.30 6.34
CA THR A 408 -12.34 24.26 7.44
C THR A 408 -11.38 25.44 7.25
N VAL A 409 -10.09 25.15 6.95
CA VAL A 409 -9.07 26.19 6.69
C VAL A 409 -9.49 27.06 5.52
N ARG A 410 -9.95 26.47 4.41
CA ARG A 410 -10.39 27.19 3.23
C ARG A 410 -11.61 28.06 3.51
N THR A 411 -12.63 27.53 4.20
CA THR A 411 -13.84 28.29 4.52
C THR A 411 -13.54 29.47 5.45
N VAL A 412 -12.80 29.22 6.54
CA VAL A 412 -12.45 30.27 7.50
C VAL A 412 -11.55 31.33 6.84
N GLY A 413 -10.58 30.89 6.02
CA GLY A 413 -9.65 31.79 5.32
C GLY A 413 -10.29 32.59 4.20
N ALA A 414 -11.31 32.06 3.52
CA ALA A 414 -12.03 32.75 2.48
C ALA A 414 -13.03 33.80 3.01
N GLU A 415 -13.50 33.61 4.27
CA GLU A 415 -14.52 34.49 4.87
C GLU A 415 -13.91 35.63 5.70
N SER A 416 -12.64 35.50 6.13
CA SER A 416 -12.02 36.47 7.03
C SER A 416 -10.78 37.15 6.45
N ASP A 417 -10.47 38.32 7.00
CA ASP A 417 -9.21 39.04 6.77
C ASP A 417 -8.13 38.70 7.80
N ASP A 418 -8.29 37.56 8.47
CA ASP A 418 -7.36 37.10 9.52
C ASP A 418 -5.96 36.81 8.95
N GLY A 419 -4.94 37.12 9.73
CA GLY A 419 -3.59 36.65 9.45
C GLY A 419 -3.44 35.13 9.67
N PRO A 420 -2.30 34.52 9.24
CA PRO A 420 -2.09 33.07 9.32
C PRO A 420 -2.25 32.48 10.72
N ALA A 421 -1.79 33.17 11.77
CA ALA A 421 -1.90 32.71 13.16
C ALA A 421 -3.36 32.73 13.64
N ASP A 422 -4.11 33.79 13.32
CA ASP A 422 -5.51 33.89 13.69
C ASP A 422 -6.36 32.87 12.96
N LEU A 423 -6.04 32.59 11.70
CA LEU A 423 -6.68 31.55 10.90
C LEU A 423 -6.48 30.16 11.56
N LEU A 424 -5.24 29.78 11.87
CA LEU A 424 -4.94 28.50 12.54
C LEU A 424 -5.63 28.39 13.91
N ARG A 425 -5.66 29.48 14.70
CA ARG A 425 -6.36 29.49 15.99
C ARG A 425 -7.88 29.34 15.86
N ARG A 426 -8.49 29.90 14.81
CA ARG A 426 -9.91 29.69 14.51
C ARG A 426 -10.19 28.26 14.09
N VAL A 427 -9.31 27.67 13.28
CA VAL A 427 -9.39 26.25 12.90
C VAL A 427 -9.33 25.35 14.13
N ASP A 428 -8.36 25.56 15.06
CA ASP A 428 -8.29 24.81 16.31
C ASP A 428 -9.59 24.86 17.11
N ARG A 429 -10.19 26.06 17.23
CA ARG A 429 -11.47 26.22 17.95
C ARG A 429 -12.61 25.47 17.26
N VAL A 430 -12.66 25.47 15.91
CA VAL A 430 -13.67 24.71 15.17
C VAL A 430 -13.48 23.22 15.40
N LEU A 431 -12.24 22.69 15.29
CA LEU A 431 -11.94 21.28 15.52
C LEU A 431 -12.34 20.84 16.93
N ASN A 432 -12.03 21.67 17.94
CA ASN A 432 -12.43 21.41 19.33
C ASN A 432 -13.94 21.46 19.53
N THR A 433 -14.63 22.46 18.94
CA THR A 433 -16.10 22.60 19.04
C THR A 433 -16.81 21.39 18.43
N LEU A 434 -16.31 20.87 17.33
CA LEU A 434 -16.83 19.69 16.65
C LEU A 434 -16.39 18.38 17.29
N GLN A 435 -15.51 18.43 18.31
CA GLN A 435 -14.95 17.26 19.03
C GLN A 435 -14.37 16.21 18.07
N THR A 436 -13.69 16.66 17.04
CA THR A 436 -13.18 15.78 15.97
C THR A 436 -12.08 14.84 16.44
N GLY A 437 -11.30 15.22 17.45
CA GLY A 437 -10.13 14.47 17.94
C GLY A 437 -9.00 14.37 16.92
N ILE A 438 -9.03 15.18 15.87
CA ILE A 438 -8.04 15.19 14.79
C ILE A 438 -6.78 15.92 15.27
N LEU A 439 -5.62 15.31 15.00
CA LEU A 439 -4.30 15.92 15.17
C LEU A 439 -3.66 16.10 13.81
N ALA A 440 -3.12 17.30 13.55
CA ALA A 440 -2.47 17.57 12.28
C ALA A 440 -1.34 18.60 12.39
N THR A 441 -0.34 18.47 11.55
CA THR A 441 0.62 19.53 11.28
C THR A 441 0.11 20.44 10.18
N SER A 442 0.40 21.72 10.20
CA SER A 442 0.03 22.62 9.08
C SER A 442 0.84 23.92 9.06
N ILE A 443 1.07 24.40 7.84
CA ILE A 443 1.52 25.77 7.58
C ILE A 443 0.42 26.51 6.83
N VAL A 444 0.11 27.72 7.30
CA VAL A 444 -0.64 28.70 6.52
C VAL A 444 0.31 29.84 6.19
N ALA A 445 0.41 30.17 4.92
CA ALA A 445 1.26 31.24 4.42
C ALA A 445 0.45 32.19 3.53
N GLN A 446 0.66 33.48 3.66
CA GLN A 446 -0.04 34.53 2.89
C GLN A 446 0.98 35.38 2.15
N LEU A 447 0.76 35.53 0.84
CA LEU A 447 1.52 36.47 -0.01
C LEU A 447 0.75 37.79 -0.09
N GLU A 448 1.31 38.80 0.55
CA GLU A 448 0.77 40.14 0.60
C GLU A 448 1.55 41.05 -0.36
N THR A 449 0.85 41.69 -1.30
CA THR A 449 1.45 42.73 -2.14
C THR A 449 1.01 44.10 -1.58
N THR A 450 1.92 44.78 -0.90
CA THR A 450 1.65 46.14 -0.42
C THR A 450 1.65 47.14 -1.59
N SER A 451 0.94 48.28 -1.46
CA SER A 451 0.95 49.36 -2.47
C SER A 451 2.38 49.84 -2.75
N ASP A 452 3.22 49.93 -1.72
CA ASP A 452 4.64 50.23 -1.81
C ASP A 452 5.43 49.08 -2.44
N GLY A 453 5.04 47.82 -2.16
CA GLY A 453 5.64 46.62 -2.73
C GLY A 453 5.39 46.44 -4.22
N ARG A 454 4.22 46.82 -4.74
CA ARG A 454 3.94 46.81 -6.19
C ARG A 454 4.83 47.75 -6.98
N THR A 455 5.10 48.91 -6.42
CA THR A 455 5.99 49.91 -7.04
C THR A 455 7.46 49.56 -6.95
N ALA A 456 7.84 48.74 -5.95
CA ALA A 456 9.21 48.31 -5.69
C ALA A 456 9.51 46.84 -6.11
N GLY A 457 8.50 46.10 -6.61
CA GLY A 457 8.65 44.66 -6.92
C GLY A 457 8.91 43.80 -5.70
N VAL A 458 8.37 44.17 -4.52
CA VAL A 458 8.60 43.45 -3.25
C VAL A 458 7.31 42.84 -2.74
N THR A 459 7.31 41.56 -2.48
CA THR A 459 6.19 40.80 -1.88
C THR A 459 6.55 40.39 -0.45
N ARG A 460 5.60 40.51 0.47
CA ARG A 460 5.75 40.01 1.85
C ARG A 460 5.12 38.63 1.97
N LEU A 461 5.87 37.69 2.57
CA LEU A 461 5.36 36.41 3.03
C LEU A 461 5.14 36.48 4.52
N ARG A 462 3.90 36.28 4.95
CA ARG A 462 3.51 36.09 6.35
C ARG A 462 3.09 34.65 6.52
N TRP A 463 3.58 33.96 7.55
CA TRP A 463 3.21 32.57 7.79
C TRP A 463 3.12 32.21 9.28
N SER A 464 2.33 31.21 9.59
CA SER A 464 2.23 30.54 10.89
C SER A 464 2.37 29.05 10.71
N ASN A 465 3.08 28.39 11.63
CA ASN A 465 3.43 26.98 11.56
C ASN A 465 2.92 26.24 12.80
N ALA A 466 2.09 25.24 12.60
CA ALA A 466 1.56 24.34 13.61
C ALA A 466 2.29 22.98 13.55
N GLY A 467 3.56 22.94 13.94
CA GLY A 467 4.36 21.70 14.03
C GLY A 467 4.77 21.05 12.71
N HIS A 468 4.69 21.77 11.59
CA HIS A 468 5.00 21.27 10.25
C HIS A 468 6.47 21.56 9.87
N PRO A 469 7.10 20.79 8.94
CA PRO A 469 8.43 21.10 8.42
C PRO A 469 8.57 22.53 7.93
N PRO A 470 9.74 23.21 8.12
CA PRO A 470 9.89 24.61 7.76
C PRO A 470 9.85 24.83 6.25
N PRO A 471 9.22 25.91 5.75
CA PRO A 471 9.27 26.25 4.32
C PRO A 471 10.70 26.46 3.84
N ALA A 472 10.98 26.10 2.59
CA ALA A 472 12.25 26.43 1.95
C ALA A 472 12.06 27.60 0.97
N MET A 473 13.01 28.53 0.95
CA MET A 473 13.04 29.65 0.05
C MET A 473 14.30 29.62 -0.79
N ILE A 474 14.16 29.77 -2.10
CA ILE A 474 15.27 30.00 -3.03
C ILE A 474 15.22 31.47 -3.45
N THR A 475 16.25 32.25 -3.14
CA THR A 475 16.34 33.64 -3.57
C THR A 475 16.63 33.72 -5.07
N ALA A 476 16.38 34.87 -5.70
CA ALA A 476 16.73 35.16 -7.11
C ALA A 476 18.24 34.90 -7.42
N LYS A 477 19.10 34.89 -6.39
CA LYS A 477 20.54 34.59 -6.52
C LYS A 477 20.86 33.10 -6.34
N GLY A 478 19.86 32.21 -6.26
CA GLY A 478 20.03 30.78 -6.07
C GLY A 478 20.41 30.34 -4.63
N ARG A 479 20.37 31.26 -3.64
CA ARG A 479 20.64 30.90 -2.25
C ARG A 479 19.39 30.24 -1.65
N VAL A 480 19.56 29.06 -1.05
CA VAL A 480 18.51 28.35 -0.34
C VAL A 480 18.53 28.66 1.16
N GLN A 481 17.37 28.90 1.71
CA GLN A 481 17.19 29.16 3.14
C GLN A 481 15.92 28.46 3.64
N LEU A 482 16.02 27.74 4.78
CA LEU A 482 14.85 27.24 5.49
C LEU A 482 14.28 28.38 6.36
N LEU A 483 12.97 28.60 6.24
CA LEU A 483 12.27 29.66 6.99
C LEU A 483 11.84 29.11 8.36
N THR A 484 12.79 29.01 9.29
CA THR A 484 12.51 28.56 10.65
C THR A 484 11.91 29.71 11.46
N ALA A 485 10.82 29.43 12.18
CA ALA A 485 10.26 30.35 13.15
C ALA A 485 11.10 30.37 14.44
N ALA A 486 11.12 31.50 15.13
CA ALA A 486 11.85 31.61 16.43
C ALA A 486 11.30 30.69 17.52
N HIS A 487 10.08 30.19 17.36
CA HIS A 487 9.40 29.27 18.25
C HIS A 487 8.56 28.29 17.44
N THR A 488 8.51 27.03 17.87
CA THR A 488 7.64 26.01 17.31
C THR A 488 6.30 26.02 18.05
N ASP A 489 5.21 26.22 17.32
CA ASP A 489 3.86 26.13 17.87
C ASP A 489 3.37 24.67 17.85
N LEU A 490 2.38 24.34 18.71
CA LEU A 490 1.82 23.00 18.81
C LEU A 490 1.05 22.62 17.53
N LEU A 491 0.92 21.31 17.28
CA LEU A 491 0.05 20.77 16.24
C LEU A 491 -1.39 21.27 16.41
N LEU A 492 -2.16 21.24 15.33
CA LEU A 492 -3.60 21.46 15.38
C LEU A 492 -4.29 20.34 16.17
N GLY A 493 -5.26 20.69 17.00
CA GLY A 493 -6.06 19.75 17.78
C GLY A 493 -5.45 19.34 19.13
N VAL A 494 -4.22 19.73 19.45
CA VAL A 494 -3.58 19.44 20.75
C VAL A 494 -4.13 20.36 21.86
N ASP A 495 -4.11 21.67 21.63
CA ASP A 495 -4.61 22.67 22.57
C ASP A 495 -5.21 23.86 21.77
N HIS A 496 -6.53 23.98 21.85
CA HIS A 496 -7.29 25.01 21.12
C HIS A 496 -7.09 26.44 21.65
N ASP A 497 -6.53 26.59 22.84
CA ASP A 497 -6.20 27.88 23.45
C ASP A 497 -4.71 28.24 23.29
N ALA A 498 -3.92 27.36 22.69
CA ALA A 498 -2.50 27.61 22.46
C ALA A 498 -2.28 28.90 21.64
N PRO A 499 -1.32 29.74 22.04
CA PRO A 499 -0.96 30.92 21.27
C PRO A 499 -0.34 30.50 19.93
N ARG A 500 -0.81 31.11 18.85
CA ARG A 500 -0.24 30.97 17.50
C ARG A 500 0.53 32.23 17.14
N ARG A 501 1.69 32.07 16.53
CA ARG A 501 2.60 33.17 16.17
C ARG A 501 2.76 33.28 14.67
N GLU A 502 3.09 34.48 14.23
CA GLU A 502 3.39 34.77 12.84
C GLU A 502 4.86 35.11 12.66
N SER A 503 5.38 34.70 11.52
CA SER A 503 6.67 35.13 11.02
C SER A 503 6.47 35.93 9.72
N LEU A 504 7.37 36.86 9.45
CA LEU A 504 7.32 37.71 8.28
C LEU A 504 8.68 37.75 7.59
N VAL A 505 8.68 37.57 6.28
CA VAL A 505 9.86 37.75 5.43
C VAL A 505 9.50 38.48 4.15
N THR A 506 10.44 39.25 3.63
CA THR A 506 10.31 39.92 2.33
C THR A 506 10.88 38.98 1.25
N LEU A 507 10.13 38.77 0.19
CA LEU A 507 10.53 37.98 -0.96
C LEU A 507 10.91 38.91 -2.13
N ASP A 508 12.08 38.64 -2.73
CA ASP A 508 12.48 39.32 -3.96
C ASP A 508 11.68 38.75 -5.17
N PRO A 509 11.58 39.51 -6.29
CA PRO A 509 11.12 38.95 -7.56
C PRO A 509 11.93 37.72 -7.96
N ASP A 510 11.30 36.78 -8.64
CA ASP A 510 11.87 35.46 -9.02
C ASP A 510 12.25 34.54 -7.84
N ALA A 511 11.98 34.92 -6.60
CA ALA A 511 12.14 34.01 -5.48
C ALA A 511 11.16 32.84 -5.59
N VAL A 512 11.62 31.64 -5.20
CA VAL A 512 10.78 30.45 -5.11
C VAL A 512 10.56 30.11 -3.64
N LEU A 513 9.28 29.95 -3.27
CA LEU A 513 8.86 29.41 -1.99
C LEU A 513 8.44 27.96 -2.19
N LEU A 514 8.92 27.05 -1.34
CA LEU A 514 8.57 25.64 -1.35
C LEU A 514 7.98 25.25 0.01
N LEU A 515 6.76 24.72 -0.01
CA LEU A 515 6.10 24.06 1.11
C LEU A 515 6.06 22.56 0.80
N TYR A 516 6.30 21.70 1.77
CA TYR A 516 6.39 20.26 1.59
C TYR A 516 6.06 19.53 2.88
N THR A 517 5.52 18.32 2.75
CA THR A 517 5.26 17.43 3.89
C THR A 517 6.50 16.61 4.27
N ASP A 518 6.49 16.02 5.44
CA ASP A 518 7.63 15.33 6.03
C ASP A 518 8.10 14.12 5.22
N GLY A 519 7.20 13.43 4.50
CA GLY A 519 7.55 12.33 3.58
C GLY A 519 8.61 12.68 2.54
N LEU A 520 8.82 13.99 2.23
CA LEU A 520 9.93 14.43 1.36
C LEU A 520 11.30 14.32 2.04
N VAL A 521 11.37 14.56 3.34
CA VAL A 521 12.62 14.72 4.11
C VAL A 521 12.83 13.61 5.14
N GLU A 522 11.76 13.06 5.71
CA GLU A 522 11.82 12.03 6.74
C GLU A 522 12.12 10.64 6.13
N ARG A 523 12.96 9.88 6.82
CA ARG A 523 13.26 8.48 6.52
C ARG A 523 13.43 7.69 7.81
N ARG A 524 13.00 6.43 7.80
CA ARG A 524 13.03 5.54 8.99
C ARG A 524 14.42 5.33 9.58
N ASP A 525 15.47 5.54 8.82
CA ASP A 525 16.87 5.27 9.17
C ASP A 525 17.75 6.53 9.30
N GLN A 526 17.16 7.73 9.17
CA GLN A 526 17.87 9.01 9.19
C GLN A 526 17.15 10.02 10.08
N ASP A 527 17.91 10.96 10.66
CA ASP A 527 17.35 12.08 11.40
C ASP A 527 16.70 13.10 10.46
N LEU A 528 15.68 13.82 10.94
CA LEU A 528 15.00 14.86 10.17
C LEU A 528 15.99 15.95 9.70
N ASP A 529 16.97 16.30 10.53
CA ASP A 529 18.00 17.30 10.20
C ASP A 529 18.84 16.87 9.00
N ASP A 530 19.19 15.60 8.88
CA ASP A 530 19.89 15.05 7.69
C ASP A 530 19.04 15.18 6.43
N GLY A 531 17.73 14.98 6.55
CA GLY A 531 16.76 15.16 5.47
C GLY A 531 16.65 16.61 5.01
N LEU A 532 16.59 17.54 5.95
CA LEU A 532 16.56 18.98 5.68
C LEU A 532 17.85 19.47 5.02
N ASP A 533 19.00 19.00 5.49
CA ASP A 533 20.31 19.31 4.89
C ASP A 533 20.42 18.77 3.45
N ARG A 534 19.88 17.59 3.20
CA ARG A 534 19.80 17.00 1.86
C ARG A 534 18.89 17.83 0.95
N LEU A 535 17.72 18.26 1.45
CA LEU A 535 16.82 19.13 0.74
C LEU A 535 17.51 20.44 0.34
N GLN A 536 18.19 21.12 1.28
CA GLN A 536 18.90 22.37 0.98
C GLN A 536 19.96 22.21 -0.10
N ARG A 537 20.75 21.15 -0.03
CA ARG A 537 21.77 20.85 -1.06
C ARG A 537 21.14 20.60 -2.43
N THR A 538 20.09 19.77 -2.46
CA THR A 538 19.38 19.45 -3.70
C THR A 538 18.74 20.69 -4.32
N LEU A 539 18.07 21.53 -3.54
CA LEU A 539 17.47 22.78 -4.02
C LEU A 539 18.53 23.77 -4.52
N THR A 540 19.72 23.78 -3.91
CA THR A 540 20.84 24.64 -4.36
C THR A 540 21.30 24.23 -5.76
N ASP A 541 21.38 22.94 -6.03
CA ASP A 541 21.75 22.41 -7.35
C ASP A 541 20.67 22.69 -8.42
N LEU A 542 19.39 22.79 -8.01
CA LEU A 542 18.25 22.95 -8.90
C LEU A 542 17.79 24.41 -9.06
N ALA A 543 18.39 25.37 -8.38
CA ALA A 543 17.92 26.74 -8.24
C ALA A 543 17.72 27.52 -9.56
N GLY A 544 18.30 27.05 -10.68
CA GLY A 544 18.18 27.69 -12.00
C GLY A 544 17.12 27.10 -12.93
N LEU A 545 16.39 26.05 -12.49
CA LEU A 545 15.40 25.37 -13.32
C LEU A 545 14.05 26.11 -13.33
N ASP A 546 13.25 25.84 -14.37
CA ASP A 546 11.84 26.19 -14.36
C ASP A 546 11.13 25.50 -13.19
N LEU A 547 10.00 26.08 -12.72
CA LEU A 547 9.34 25.64 -11.48
C LEU A 547 8.82 24.19 -11.59
N ASP A 548 8.29 23.81 -12.75
CA ASP A 548 7.83 22.44 -13.02
C ASP A 548 9.00 21.45 -13.02
N ASP A 549 10.07 21.77 -13.77
CA ASP A 549 11.28 20.94 -13.84
C ASP A 549 11.99 20.84 -12.49
N LEU A 550 12.00 21.92 -11.70
CA LEU A 550 12.54 21.92 -10.35
C LEU A 550 11.78 20.92 -9.45
N CYS A 551 10.44 20.96 -9.47
CA CYS A 551 9.63 20.05 -8.66
C CYS A 551 9.82 18.58 -9.06
N ASP A 552 9.85 18.29 -10.37
CA ASP A 552 10.00 16.92 -10.89
C ASP A 552 11.39 16.36 -10.60
N GLU A 553 12.44 17.16 -10.79
CA GLU A 553 13.82 16.74 -10.51
C GLU A 553 14.07 16.64 -8.98
N LEU A 554 13.46 17.52 -8.17
CA LEU A 554 13.51 17.42 -6.72
C LEU A 554 12.91 16.09 -6.24
N LEU A 555 11.73 15.72 -6.71
CA LEU A 555 11.10 14.44 -6.37
C LEU A 555 11.97 13.26 -6.84
N THR A 556 12.53 13.33 -8.04
CA THR A 556 13.40 12.27 -8.57
C THR A 556 14.63 12.04 -7.69
N ARG A 557 15.24 13.10 -7.13
CA ARG A 557 16.44 13.00 -6.28
C ARG A 557 16.16 12.71 -4.81
N MET A 558 15.03 13.23 -4.31
CA MET A 558 14.69 13.10 -2.90
C MET A 558 13.90 11.84 -2.58
N VAL A 559 13.06 11.37 -3.51
CA VAL A 559 12.10 10.28 -3.25
C VAL A 559 12.67 8.95 -3.75
N PRO A 560 12.85 7.93 -2.90
CA PRO A 560 13.23 6.59 -3.32
C PRO A 560 12.12 5.93 -4.15
N ALA A 561 12.45 4.87 -4.86
CA ALA A 561 11.46 4.02 -5.53
C ALA A 561 10.55 3.34 -4.48
N GLY A 562 9.42 3.95 -4.20
CA GLY A 562 8.46 3.50 -3.19
C GLY A 562 8.62 4.26 -1.86
N PRO A 563 8.08 5.49 -1.76
CA PRO A 563 8.13 6.27 -0.52
C PRO A 563 7.35 5.57 0.61
N ASP A 564 7.84 5.74 1.83
CA ASP A 564 7.25 5.16 3.05
C ASP A 564 5.99 5.91 3.50
N ASP A 565 5.88 7.20 3.14
CA ASP A 565 4.75 8.09 3.42
C ASP A 565 4.34 8.88 2.20
N ASP A 566 3.17 9.51 2.24
CA ASP A 566 2.71 10.42 1.20
C ASP A 566 3.61 11.66 1.13
N ILE A 567 3.65 12.30 -0.02
CA ILE A 567 4.42 13.52 -0.21
C ILE A 567 3.55 14.54 -0.92
N ALA A 568 3.29 15.64 -0.26
CA ALA A 568 2.69 16.81 -0.87
C ALA A 568 3.76 17.91 -1.04
N LEU A 569 3.75 18.55 -2.19
CA LEU A 569 4.66 19.64 -2.55
C LEU A 569 3.86 20.78 -3.16
N LEU A 570 4.07 21.99 -2.65
CA LEU A 570 3.51 23.22 -3.19
C LEU A 570 4.65 24.22 -3.37
N ALA A 571 4.95 24.52 -4.63
CA ALA A 571 5.99 25.47 -5.02
C ALA A 571 5.38 26.72 -5.64
N VAL A 572 5.90 27.89 -5.27
CA VAL A 572 5.44 29.18 -5.78
C VAL A 572 6.63 30.00 -6.23
N ARG A 573 6.62 30.48 -7.48
CA ARG A 573 7.57 31.46 -8.00
C ARG A 573 6.88 32.81 -8.17
N LEU A 574 7.50 33.86 -7.64
CA LEU A 574 7.02 35.24 -7.85
C LEU A 574 7.36 35.68 -9.27
N SER A 575 6.37 36.16 -10.00
CA SER A 575 6.62 36.75 -11.33
C SER A 575 7.40 38.08 -11.18
N PRO A 576 8.35 38.36 -12.09
CA PRO A 576 8.95 39.68 -12.17
C PRO A 576 7.86 40.69 -12.55
N THR A 577 7.61 41.70 -11.73
CA THR A 577 6.65 42.78 -11.98
C THR A 577 7.23 43.81 -12.95
#